data_912277c310149055c046fde29c6c2aa9
#
_entry.id   912277c310149055c046fde29c6c2aa9
#
_cell.length_a   1.000
_cell.length_b   1.000
_cell.length_c   1.000
_cell.angle_alpha   90.00
_cell.angle_beta   90.00
_cell.angle_gamma   90.00
#
_symmetry.space_group_name_H-M   'P 1'
#
loop_
_entity.id
_entity.type
_entity.pdbx_description
1 polymer ?
#
loop_
_entity_poly.entity_id
_entity_poly.type
_entity_poly.pdbx_seq_one_letter_code
_entity_poly.pdbx_strand_id
1 'polypeptide(L)'
;DAEKGIGNKANEHADNILVSPSGIVGKGGSPREEAPPYFSPKYQSPLGINKCSFTYEELAIATQGFSQKNLLGQGGFGFVHKGVLPNGREVAVKSLKSGSGQGQREFQAEVEIISRIHHRHLVSLVGFSIAGDKKMLVYEFLPNKTLQFHLHEKGLPTMDWPTRLKIALGAAKGLSYLHED
;
A
#
# COMPACT_ATOMS: atom_id res chain seq x y z
N ASP A 1 -27.78 -21.09 -36.62
CA ASP A 1 -28.38 -20.69 -35.34
C ASP A 1 -27.29 -20.42 -34.36
N ALA A 2 -27.15 -19.15 -34.03
CA ALA A 2 -26.12 -18.61 -33.17
C ALA A 2 -26.64 -18.54 -31.74
N GLU A 3 -26.01 -19.21 -30.78
CA GLU A 3 -26.16 -18.92 -29.37
C GLU A 3 -24.95 -18.17 -28.85
N LYS A 4 -25.20 -16.92 -28.51
CA LYS A 4 -24.25 -16.04 -27.80
C LYS A 4 -24.27 -16.40 -26.33
N GLY A 5 -23.20 -17.03 -25.84
CA GLY A 5 -22.93 -17.18 -24.42
C GLY A 5 -22.48 -15.86 -23.81
N ILE A 6 -23.31 -15.29 -22.93
CA ILE A 6 -22.99 -14.11 -22.13
C ILE A 6 -22.14 -14.57 -20.95
N GLY A 7 -20.85 -14.32 -21.02
CA GLY A 7 -19.93 -14.55 -19.89
C GLY A 7 -20.16 -13.55 -18.78
N ASN A 8 -20.70 -14.01 -17.67
CA ASN A 8 -20.75 -13.29 -16.41
C ASN A 8 -19.31 -13.13 -15.90
N LYS A 9 -18.75 -11.91 -15.96
CA LYS A 9 -17.57 -11.55 -15.20
C LYS A 9 -18.00 -11.33 -13.75
N ALA A 10 -17.72 -12.32 -12.93
CA ALA A 10 -17.81 -12.18 -11.49
C ALA A 10 -16.87 -11.05 -11.04
N ASN A 11 -17.45 -10.09 -10.33
CA ASN A 11 -16.79 -8.95 -9.74
C ASN A 11 -16.09 -9.42 -8.45
N GLU A 12 -14.83 -9.84 -8.54
CA GLU A 12 -14.05 -10.22 -7.37
C GLU A 12 -13.64 -8.97 -6.60
N HIS A 13 -14.32 -8.70 -5.52
CA HIS A 13 -13.86 -7.81 -4.47
C HIS A 13 -12.73 -8.51 -3.71
N ALA A 14 -11.50 -8.26 -4.12
CA ALA A 14 -10.33 -8.66 -3.35
C ALA A 14 -9.98 -7.54 -2.38
N ASP A 15 -10.41 -7.65 -1.16
CA ASP A 15 -9.86 -6.89 -0.04
C ASP A 15 -8.43 -7.39 0.20
N ASN A 16 -7.45 -6.68 -0.35
CA ASN A 16 -6.03 -7.01 -0.22
C ASN A 16 -5.50 -6.57 1.15
N ILE A 17 -5.53 -7.46 2.10
CA ILE A 17 -4.67 -7.34 3.29
C ILE A 17 -3.28 -7.81 2.87
N LEU A 18 -2.37 -6.85 2.70
CA LEU A 18 -0.96 -7.12 2.35
C LEU A 18 -0.21 -7.55 3.61
N VAL A 19 0.07 -8.83 3.73
CA VAL A 19 0.90 -9.38 4.82
C VAL A 19 2.29 -9.67 4.30
N SER A 20 3.32 -9.09 4.92
CA SER A 20 4.72 -9.35 4.58
C SER A 20 5.26 -10.56 5.35
N PRO A 21 5.89 -11.56 4.70
CA PRO A 21 6.58 -12.65 5.38
C PRO A 21 8.01 -12.22 5.75
N SER A 22 8.19 -11.41 6.78
CA SER A 22 9.51 -11.03 7.25
C SER A 22 9.98 -11.96 8.35
N GLY A 23 10.83 -12.90 8.00
CA GLY A 23 11.51 -13.76 8.93
C GLY A 23 12.87 -14.19 8.39
N ILE A 24 13.81 -13.25 8.17
CA ILE A 24 15.23 -13.57 8.05
C ILE A 24 15.96 -12.72 9.07
N VAL A 25 16.40 -13.37 10.14
CA VAL A 25 17.32 -12.82 11.12
C VAL A 25 18.73 -12.89 10.51
N GLY A 26 19.23 -11.76 10.01
CA GLY A 26 20.63 -11.54 9.68
C GLY A 26 21.30 -10.79 10.81
N LYS A 27 22.18 -11.45 11.58
CA LYS A 27 23.16 -10.79 12.43
C LYS A 27 24.24 -10.19 11.53
N GLY A 28 24.51 -8.90 11.70
CA GLY A 28 25.67 -8.25 11.08
C GLY A 28 25.65 -6.77 11.39
N GLY A 29 26.40 -6.36 12.40
CA GLY A 29 26.61 -4.95 12.68
C GLY A 29 27.54 -4.33 11.66
N SER A 30 27.25 -3.06 11.31
CA SER A 30 28.24 -2.04 10.92
C SER A 30 27.58 -0.83 10.26
N PRO A 31 28.27 0.27 9.98
CA PRO A 31 28.29 1.46 10.82
C PRO A 31 27.19 2.46 10.40
N ARG A 32 26.96 3.42 11.29
CA ARG A 32 26.13 4.60 11.03
C ARG A 32 26.54 5.24 9.72
N GLU A 33 25.75 5.07 8.66
CA GLU A 33 25.71 6.00 7.54
C GLU A 33 24.75 7.12 7.90
N GLU A 34 25.30 8.32 7.96
CA GLU A 34 24.54 9.55 8.12
C GLU A 34 23.52 9.67 6.99
N ALA A 35 22.26 9.82 7.34
CA ALA A 35 21.19 10.10 6.42
C ALA A 35 21.49 11.38 5.63
N PRO A 36 21.37 11.40 4.31
CA PRO A 36 21.57 12.61 3.53
C PRO A 36 20.53 13.67 3.94
N PRO A 37 20.97 14.94 4.09
CA PRO A 37 20.11 16.00 4.53
C PRO A 37 19.27 16.50 3.36
N TYR A 38 18.04 16.06 3.22
CA TYR A 38 16.99 16.76 2.47
C TYR A 38 15.64 16.08 2.61
N PHE A 39 15.08 16.11 3.79
CA PHE A 39 13.63 16.17 3.98
C PHE A 39 13.35 17.26 4.99
N SER A 40 13.21 18.48 4.50
CA SER A 40 12.58 19.52 5.29
C SER A 40 11.14 19.08 5.53
N PRO A 41 10.68 18.99 6.79
CA PRO A 41 9.27 18.84 7.09
C PRO A 41 8.58 20.17 6.78
N LYS A 42 8.34 20.45 5.50
CA LYS A 42 7.46 21.54 5.08
C LYS A 42 6.05 21.03 5.14
N TYR A 43 5.33 21.57 6.03
CA TYR A 43 3.92 21.46 6.38
C TYR A 43 3.61 20.54 7.56
N GLN A 44 3.46 21.16 8.70
CA GLN A 44 2.52 20.71 9.71
C GLN A 44 1.16 20.66 9.00
N SER A 45 0.65 19.45 8.77
CA SER A 45 -0.70 19.27 8.24
C SER A 45 -1.68 20.01 9.14
N PRO A 46 -2.71 20.69 8.61
CA PRO A 46 -3.79 21.28 9.42
C PRO A 46 -4.47 20.28 10.36
N LEU A 47 -4.23 18.98 10.16
CA LEU A 47 -4.74 17.85 10.93
C LEU A 47 -3.79 17.36 12.05
N GLY A 48 -2.66 18.04 12.33
CA GLY A 48 -1.72 17.65 13.39
C GLY A 48 -1.05 16.29 13.20
N ILE A 49 -0.97 15.78 11.97
CA ILE A 49 -0.49 14.44 11.66
C ILE A 49 1.00 14.49 11.31
N ASN A 50 1.82 13.70 12.01
CA ASN A 50 3.26 13.55 11.78
C ASN A 50 3.59 12.69 10.54
N LYS A 51 2.90 12.89 9.41
CA LYS A 51 3.15 12.19 8.15
C LYS A 51 3.51 13.17 7.05
N CYS A 52 4.30 12.68 6.08
CA CYS A 52 4.73 13.51 4.96
C CYS A 52 3.53 13.90 4.09
N SER A 53 3.39 15.19 3.81
CA SER A 53 2.51 15.67 2.76
C SER A 53 3.30 15.74 1.46
N PHE A 54 2.77 15.14 0.41
CA PHE A 54 3.34 15.15 -0.95
C PHE A 54 2.51 16.07 -1.84
N THR A 55 3.17 16.74 -2.78
CA THR A 55 2.45 17.40 -3.87
C THR A 55 2.02 16.39 -4.93
N TYR A 56 1.05 16.78 -5.77
CA TYR A 56 0.65 15.96 -6.91
C TYR A 56 1.82 15.73 -7.87
N GLU A 57 2.62 16.76 -8.11
CA GLU A 57 3.77 16.76 -9.01
C GLU A 57 4.86 15.80 -8.53
N GLU A 58 5.16 15.78 -7.23
CA GLU A 58 6.11 14.83 -6.65
C GLU A 58 5.66 13.39 -6.85
N LEU A 59 4.38 13.11 -6.65
CA LEU A 59 3.83 11.76 -6.87
C LEU A 59 3.72 11.41 -8.35
N ALA A 60 3.44 12.39 -9.23
CA ALA A 60 3.46 12.17 -10.67
C ALA A 60 4.86 11.82 -11.16
N ILE A 61 5.89 12.53 -10.69
CA ILE A 61 7.29 12.20 -11.00
C ILE A 61 7.65 10.81 -10.49
N ALA A 62 7.36 10.53 -9.23
CA ALA A 62 7.67 9.25 -8.58
C ALA A 62 7.04 8.06 -9.31
N THR A 63 5.83 8.21 -9.86
CA THR A 63 5.08 7.16 -10.57
C THR A 63 5.27 7.20 -12.09
N GLN A 64 6.14 8.06 -12.62
CA GLN A 64 6.32 8.29 -14.06
C GLN A 64 5.01 8.70 -14.75
N GLY A 65 4.30 9.69 -14.18
CA GLY A 65 3.02 10.18 -14.68
C GLY A 65 1.87 9.21 -14.46
N PHE A 66 1.90 8.42 -13.40
CA PHE A 66 0.94 7.34 -13.13
C PHE A 66 0.87 6.35 -14.30
N SER A 67 2.07 6.01 -14.82
CA SER A 67 2.21 5.13 -15.98
C SER A 67 1.57 3.77 -15.76
N GLN A 68 0.93 3.24 -16.80
CA GLN A 68 0.37 1.89 -16.81
C GLN A 68 1.42 0.80 -16.50
N LYS A 69 2.69 1.06 -16.82
CA LYS A 69 3.80 0.13 -16.49
C LYS A 69 4.01 -0.02 -14.98
N ASN A 70 3.65 1.02 -14.22
CA ASN A 70 3.77 1.06 -12.77
C ASN A 70 2.46 0.70 -12.06
N LEU A 71 1.42 0.33 -12.80
CA LEU A 71 0.13 -0.06 -12.20
C LEU A 71 0.29 -1.38 -11.44
N LEU A 72 0.03 -1.33 -10.14
CA LEU A 72 0.03 -2.49 -9.25
C LEU A 72 -1.36 -3.12 -9.14
N GLY A 73 -2.40 -2.30 -9.22
CA GLY A 73 -3.78 -2.76 -9.12
C GLY A 73 -4.80 -1.66 -9.39
N GLN A 74 -6.01 -2.10 -9.69
CA GLN A 74 -7.17 -1.24 -9.94
C GLN A 74 -8.39 -1.88 -9.30
N GLY A 75 -9.18 -1.10 -8.60
CA GLY A 75 -10.39 -1.58 -7.93
C GLY A 75 -11.48 -0.53 -7.81
N GLY A 76 -12.51 -0.85 -7.02
CA GLY A 76 -13.62 0.06 -6.74
C GLY A 76 -13.17 1.41 -6.19
N PHE A 77 -12.12 1.42 -5.40
CA PHE A 77 -11.58 2.59 -4.70
C PHE A 77 -10.60 3.43 -5.53
N GLY A 78 -10.13 2.96 -6.67
CA GLY A 78 -9.20 3.71 -7.53
C GLY A 78 -8.07 2.88 -8.10
N PHE A 79 -6.91 3.51 -8.29
CA PHE A 79 -5.72 2.92 -8.88
C PHE A 79 -4.57 2.94 -7.89
N VAL A 80 -3.73 1.91 -7.89
CA VAL A 80 -2.51 1.84 -7.11
C VAL A 80 -1.32 1.73 -8.05
N HIS A 81 -0.37 2.66 -7.94
CA HIS A 81 0.83 2.67 -8.76
C HIS A 81 2.09 2.52 -7.89
N LYS A 82 3.06 1.79 -8.39
CA LYS A 82 4.42 1.80 -7.83
C LYS A 82 5.06 3.16 -8.12
N GLY A 83 5.72 3.73 -7.13
CA GLY A 83 6.52 4.94 -7.26
C GLY A 83 7.90 4.78 -6.65
N VAL A 84 8.83 5.64 -7.06
CA VAL A 84 10.16 5.77 -6.47
C VAL A 84 10.35 7.22 -6.08
N LEU A 85 10.49 7.48 -4.79
CA LEU A 85 10.73 8.82 -4.26
C LEU A 85 12.16 9.29 -4.56
N PRO A 86 12.46 10.60 -4.48
CA PRO A 86 13.79 11.13 -4.76
C PRO A 86 14.92 10.53 -3.92
N ASN A 87 14.61 10.04 -2.72
CA ASN A 87 15.55 9.35 -1.85
C ASN A 87 15.75 7.86 -2.19
N GLY A 88 15.21 7.38 -3.30
CA GLY A 88 15.27 5.99 -3.74
C GLY A 88 14.26 5.05 -3.06
N ARG A 89 13.46 5.56 -2.11
CA ARG A 89 12.44 4.73 -1.42
C ARG A 89 11.32 4.36 -2.38
N GLU A 90 11.03 3.06 -2.48
CA GLU A 90 9.88 2.55 -3.21
C GLU A 90 8.60 2.71 -2.39
N VAL A 91 7.54 3.15 -3.05
CA VAL A 91 6.22 3.38 -2.45
C VAL A 91 5.10 2.85 -3.34
N ALA A 92 3.93 2.64 -2.73
CA ALA A 92 2.68 2.37 -3.44
C ALA A 92 1.76 3.59 -3.28
N VAL A 93 1.41 4.22 -4.39
CA VAL A 93 0.56 5.41 -4.43
C VAL A 93 -0.85 5.01 -4.83
N LYS A 94 -1.79 5.10 -3.90
CA LYS A 94 -3.22 4.82 -4.11
C LYS A 94 -3.94 6.12 -4.45
N SER A 95 -4.38 6.26 -5.69
CA SER A 95 -5.20 7.39 -6.15
C SER A 95 -6.67 7.06 -5.95
N LEU A 96 -7.36 7.81 -5.09
CA LEU A 96 -8.78 7.61 -4.83
C LEU A 96 -9.65 8.20 -5.94
N LYS A 97 -10.81 7.60 -6.19
CA LYS A 97 -11.76 8.13 -7.17
C LYS A 97 -12.31 9.47 -6.69
N SER A 98 -12.17 10.48 -7.52
CA SER A 98 -12.74 11.82 -7.26
C SER A 98 -14.26 11.80 -7.31
N GLY A 99 -14.90 12.67 -6.51
CA GLY A 99 -16.35 12.92 -6.57
C GLY A 99 -17.23 11.91 -5.83
N SER A 100 -16.68 10.86 -5.20
CA SER A 100 -17.45 9.96 -4.35
C SER A 100 -17.35 10.38 -2.87
N GLY A 101 -18.48 10.54 -2.18
CA GLY A 101 -18.48 10.74 -0.73
C GLY A 101 -17.78 9.61 0.03
N GLN A 102 -17.73 8.43 -0.56
CA GLN A 102 -17.01 7.28 -0.04
C GLN A 102 -15.49 7.49 -0.09
N GLY A 103 -14.94 8.02 -1.19
CA GLY A 103 -13.51 8.33 -1.29
C GLY A 103 -13.04 9.38 -0.28
N GLN A 104 -13.91 10.35 0.06
CA GLN A 104 -13.62 11.33 1.10
C GLN A 104 -13.54 10.67 2.50
N ARG A 105 -14.50 9.83 2.84
CA ARG A 105 -14.55 9.11 4.13
C ARG A 105 -13.39 8.16 4.27
N GLU A 106 -13.08 7.40 3.20
CA GLU A 106 -11.94 6.49 3.16
C GLU A 106 -10.63 7.26 3.38
N PHE A 107 -10.41 8.33 2.64
CA PHE A 107 -9.20 9.16 2.80
C PHE A 107 -9.05 9.65 4.23
N GLN A 108 -10.11 10.19 4.82
CA GLN A 108 -10.08 10.74 6.17
C GLN A 108 -9.79 9.64 7.21
N ALA A 109 -10.45 8.50 7.12
CA ALA A 109 -10.22 7.36 8.02
C ALA A 109 -8.77 6.83 7.90
N GLU A 110 -8.25 6.67 6.67
CA GLU A 110 -6.87 6.21 6.44
C GLU A 110 -5.84 7.20 7.01
N VAL A 111 -6.04 8.51 6.80
CA VAL A 111 -5.12 9.51 7.31
C VAL A 111 -5.20 9.64 8.83
N GLU A 112 -6.38 9.63 9.43
CA GLU A 112 -6.54 9.78 10.88
C GLU A 112 -6.16 8.53 11.68
N ILE A 113 -6.56 7.36 11.20
CA ILE A 113 -6.40 6.09 11.91
C ILE A 113 -5.09 5.42 11.50
N ILE A 114 -4.92 5.11 10.21
CA ILE A 114 -3.78 4.34 9.70
C ILE A 114 -2.46 5.09 9.88
N SER A 115 -2.46 6.43 9.90
CA SER A 115 -1.27 7.21 10.18
C SER A 115 -0.65 6.94 11.56
N ARG A 116 -1.44 6.50 12.53
CA ARG A 116 -1.02 6.20 13.91
C ARG A 116 -0.64 4.74 14.12
N ILE A 117 -0.98 3.88 13.16
CA ILE A 117 -0.75 2.43 13.23
C ILE A 117 0.71 2.14 12.87
N HIS A 118 1.43 1.49 13.78
CA HIS A 118 2.78 1.02 13.61
C HIS A 118 2.90 -0.41 14.11
N HIS A 119 2.72 -1.37 13.20
CA HIS A 119 2.80 -2.78 13.55
C HIS A 119 3.49 -3.57 12.42
N ARG A 120 4.38 -4.52 12.79
CA ARG A 120 5.21 -5.28 11.85
C ARG A 120 4.42 -6.14 10.85
N HIS A 121 3.16 -6.43 11.11
CA HIS A 121 2.28 -7.21 10.25
C HIS A 121 1.22 -6.36 9.54
N LEU A 122 1.32 -5.02 9.64
CA LEU A 122 0.43 -4.08 8.95
C LEU A 122 1.25 -3.15 8.05
N VAL A 123 0.70 -2.80 6.90
CA VAL A 123 1.33 -1.86 5.98
C VAL A 123 1.35 -0.45 6.57
N SER A 124 2.45 0.27 6.39
CA SER A 124 2.62 1.61 6.93
C SER A 124 2.21 2.68 5.92
N LEU A 125 1.42 3.66 6.38
CA LEU A 125 1.19 4.88 5.63
C LEU A 125 2.44 5.77 5.73
N VAL A 126 3.04 6.10 4.59
CA VAL A 126 4.20 6.99 4.46
C VAL A 126 3.78 8.44 4.46
N GLY A 127 2.68 8.75 3.78
CA GLY A 127 2.14 10.08 3.67
C GLY A 127 0.89 10.14 2.78
N PHE A 128 0.51 11.35 2.40
CA PHE A 128 -0.67 11.59 1.59
C PHE A 128 -0.51 12.82 0.70
N SER A 129 -1.40 12.98 -0.27
CA SER A 129 -1.51 14.18 -1.10
C SER A 129 -2.97 14.62 -1.25
N ILE A 130 -3.19 15.92 -1.20
CA ILE A 130 -4.47 16.57 -1.52
C ILE A 130 -4.19 17.63 -2.56
N ALA A 131 -4.74 17.49 -3.77
CA ALA A 131 -4.63 18.44 -4.85
C ALA A 131 -6.01 18.67 -5.49
N GLY A 132 -6.73 19.66 -4.97
CA GLY A 132 -8.14 19.87 -5.31
C GLY A 132 -8.98 18.65 -4.94
N ASP A 133 -9.68 18.08 -5.93
CA ASP A 133 -10.50 16.88 -5.73
C ASP A 133 -9.70 15.58 -5.72
N LYS A 134 -8.42 15.63 -6.10
CA LYS A 134 -7.55 14.46 -6.14
C LYS A 134 -6.98 14.19 -4.75
N LYS A 135 -7.22 13.00 -4.25
CA LYS A 135 -6.70 12.50 -2.97
C LYS A 135 -5.90 11.25 -3.22
N MET A 136 -4.71 11.21 -2.65
CA MET A 136 -3.79 10.09 -2.79
C MET A 136 -3.21 9.70 -1.44
N LEU A 137 -3.07 8.41 -1.23
CA LEU A 137 -2.44 7.80 -0.07
C LEU A 137 -1.14 7.14 -0.51
N VAL A 138 -0.08 7.33 0.25
CA VAL A 138 1.24 6.82 -0.05
C VAL A 138 1.63 5.81 1.02
N TYR A 139 1.75 4.54 0.62
CA TYR A 139 2.14 3.44 1.49
C TYR A 139 3.55 2.96 1.19
N GLU A 140 4.15 2.24 2.10
CA GLU A 140 5.33 1.45 1.79
C GLU A 140 5.02 0.44 0.68
N PHE A 141 6.00 0.22 -0.22
CA PHE A 141 5.86 -0.78 -1.26
C PHE A 141 6.29 -2.16 -0.73
N LEU A 142 5.44 -3.16 -0.93
CA LEU A 142 5.72 -4.54 -0.55
C LEU A 142 6.01 -5.36 -1.82
N PRO A 143 7.27 -5.79 -2.04
CA PRO A 143 7.69 -6.37 -3.32
C PRO A 143 7.25 -7.82 -3.51
N ASN A 144 6.83 -8.50 -2.46
CA ASN A 144 6.64 -9.95 -2.46
C ASN A 144 5.27 -10.42 -2.99
N LYS A 145 4.58 -9.60 -3.76
CA LYS A 145 3.25 -9.93 -4.31
C LYS A 145 2.18 -10.14 -3.22
N THR A 146 1.02 -10.63 -3.63
CA THR A 146 -0.11 -10.91 -2.73
C THR A 146 -0.10 -12.36 -2.27
N LEU A 147 -0.78 -12.64 -1.15
CA LEU A 147 -1.00 -14.00 -0.68
C LEU A 147 -1.74 -14.84 -1.73
N GLN A 148 -2.74 -14.25 -2.40
CA GLN A 148 -3.47 -14.90 -3.49
C GLN A 148 -2.54 -15.36 -4.61
N PHE A 149 -1.58 -14.51 -5.02
CA PHE A 149 -0.57 -14.87 -6.00
C PHE A 149 0.20 -16.13 -5.58
N HIS A 150 0.70 -16.17 -4.34
CA HIS A 150 1.49 -17.29 -3.83
C HIS A 150 0.67 -18.58 -3.59
N LEU A 151 -0.63 -18.47 -3.40
CA LEU A 151 -1.50 -19.63 -3.18
C LEU A 151 -2.07 -20.21 -4.47
N HIS A 152 -2.28 -19.38 -5.50
CA HIS A 152 -3.12 -19.77 -6.64
C HIS A 152 -2.47 -19.57 -8.02
N GLU A 153 -1.29 -18.90 -8.10
CA GLU A 153 -0.63 -18.70 -9.40
C GLU A 153 -0.12 -20.04 -9.95
N LYS A 154 -0.50 -20.33 -11.19
CA LYS A 154 -0.11 -21.57 -11.86
C LYS A 154 1.40 -21.57 -12.19
N GLY A 155 2.04 -22.71 -12.01
CA GLY A 155 3.46 -22.88 -12.33
C GLY A 155 4.42 -22.45 -11.22
N LEU A 156 3.94 -21.94 -10.10
CA LEU A 156 4.75 -21.68 -8.92
C LEU A 156 4.74 -22.88 -7.96
N PRO A 157 5.84 -23.11 -7.21
CA PRO A 157 5.83 -24.09 -6.12
C PRO A 157 4.74 -23.75 -5.10
N THR A 158 3.99 -24.73 -4.68
CA THR A 158 2.98 -24.55 -3.64
C THR A 158 3.65 -24.13 -2.34
N MET A 159 3.15 -23.05 -1.73
CA MET A 159 3.61 -22.57 -0.44
C MET A 159 3.45 -23.69 0.61
N ASP A 160 4.50 -23.98 1.35
CA ASP A 160 4.51 -25.01 2.38
C ASP A 160 3.63 -24.65 3.59
N TRP A 161 3.24 -25.66 4.35
CA TRP A 161 2.37 -25.49 5.51
C TRP A 161 2.98 -24.59 6.60
N PRO A 162 4.26 -24.74 6.98
CA PRO A 162 4.89 -23.86 7.95
C PRO A 162 4.84 -22.37 7.56
N THR A 163 5.03 -22.06 6.29
CA THR A 163 4.94 -20.69 5.77
C THR A 163 3.50 -20.16 5.82
N ARG A 164 2.50 -20.98 5.43
CA ARG A 164 1.09 -20.62 5.55
C ARG A 164 0.70 -20.31 6.99
N LEU A 165 1.14 -21.14 7.93
CA LEU A 165 0.87 -20.95 9.35
C LEU A 165 1.51 -19.66 9.90
N LYS A 166 2.75 -19.35 9.50
CA LYS A 166 3.41 -18.08 9.85
C LYS A 166 2.64 -16.87 9.34
N ILE A 167 2.14 -16.92 8.11
CA ILE A 167 1.34 -15.84 7.51
C ILE A 167 0.03 -15.67 8.29
N ALA A 168 -0.69 -16.76 8.55
CA ALA A 168 -1.93 -16.75 9.31
C ALA A 168 -1.74 -16.16 10.72
N LEU A 169 -0.67 -16.56 11.41
CA LEU A 169 -0.32 -16.04 12.73
C LEU A 169 0.05 -14.56 12.67
N GLY A 170 0.77 -14.13 11.63
CA GLY A 170 1.11 -12.73 11.41
C GLY A 170 -0.12 -11.87 11.16
N ALA A 171 -1.03 -12.33 10.32
CA ALA A 171 -2.31 -11.66 10.06
C ALA A 171 -3.17 -11.55 11.33
N ALA A 172 -3.27 -12.65 12.11
CA ALA A 172 -3.99 -12.64 13.38
C ALA A 172 -3.41 -11.61 14.38
N LYS A 173 -2.09 -11.50 14.48
CA LYS A 173 -1.43 -10.50 15.34
C LYS A 173 -1.70 -9.07 14.86
N GLY A 174 -1.67 -8.82 13.55
CA GLY A 174 -2.03 -7.52 13.00
C GLY A 174 -3.49 -7.15 13.28
N LEU A 175 -4.40 -8.12 13.15
CA LEU A 175 -5.81 -7.92 13.43
C LEU A 175 -6.07 -7.70 14.92
N SER A 176 -5.43 -8.46 15.80
CA SER A 176 -5.51 -8.27 17.26
C SER A 176 -5.09 -6.87 17.65
N TYR A 177 -3.96 -6.39 17.15
CA TYR A 177 -3.49 -5.02 17.38
C TYR A 177 -4.52 -3.96 16.97
N LEU A 178 -5.23 -4.14 15.84
CA LEU A 178 -6.26 -3.20 15.39
C LEU A 178 -7.54 -3.20 16.24
N HIS A 179 -7.77 -4.25 17.03
CA HIS A 179 -8.95 -4.40 17.85
C HIS A 179 -8.72 -4.10 19.34
N GLU A 180 -7.47 -4.14 19.80
CA GLU A 180 -7.12 -3.98 21.21
C GLU A 180 -6.63 -2.56 21.55
N ASP A 181 -6.17 -1.78 20.56
CA ASP A 181 -5.72 -0.40 20.66
C ASP A 181 -6.72 0.59 20.01
#